data_39f9e2318347143cd403177044118614
#
_entry.id   39f9e2318347143cd403177044118614
#
_cell.length_a   1.000
_cell.length_b   1.000
_cell.length_c   1.000
_cell.angle_alpha   90.00
_cell.angle_beta   90.00
_cell.angle_gamma   90.00
#
_symmetry.space_group_name_H-M   'P 1'
#
loop_
_entity.id
_entity.type
_entity.pdbx_description
1 polymer ?
#
loop_
_entity_poly.entity_id
_entity_poly.type
_entity_poly.pdbx_seq_one_letter_code
_entity_poly.pdbx_strand_id
1 'polypeptide(L)'
;MTTRTTGLPRKDLFDIPSDIVYLDGNSLGPPLRGSAQQAVEVVSDEWEKDLIQAWNSANWMSMPRIVGDQIAPVIGVQPGSVAMGDTLSIKAYQALAAALDIRPDRRVILSDSGNFPTDLYIAQGLIDTLDRGHKLATPPPDEVEEHIDEEVAVVYLTHVDYRTGRMHDMDAITKRAHECGAVTIWDLAHSAGAVPLEMRQTNTEFAVGCTYKFLNGGPGAPAFIYIRPDIVNSIRPALTGWLGHKDPFAMDLRYDPAMSTERFRIGTPPVVQFKLLHFAMKIWDLVDMSDIRLAATRLSELFIEEVERRCPILDLVSPRNASNRGSQVSFASDEAYSIIQALIDSGVIGDFREPNILRFGIAPLYLDENDMVRAAETLEHVMKAEIWREPKYQVKKQVT
;
A
#
# COMPACT_ATOMS: atom_id res chain seq x y z
N MET A 1 1.63 -27.80 14.56
CA MET A 1 2.63 -26.70 14.58
C MET A 1 3.54 -26.91 13.39
N THR A 2 3.25 -26.25 12.28
CA THR A 2 4.13 -26.24 11.10
C THR A 2 5.34 -25.37 11.44
N THR A 3 6.52 -25.94 11.40
CA THR A 3 7.80 -25.22 11.54
C THR A 3 7.83 -24.11 10.47
N ARG A 4 7.76 -22.86 10.89
CA ARG A 4 8.03 -21.70 10.03
C ARG A 4 9.45 -21.88 9.49
N THR A 5 9.59 -22.08 8.20
CA THR A 5 10.89 -22.08 7.53
C THR A 5 11.31 -20.62 7.34
N THR A 6 12.30 -20.18 8.10
CA THR A 6 12.86 -18.80 8.08
C THR A 6 13.69 -18.50 6.82
N GLY A 7 13.47 -19.18 5.70
CA GLY A 7 14.27 -19.01 4.49
C GLY A 7 13.65 -18.01 3.51
N LEU A 8 14.12 -16.78 3.52
CA LEU A 8 13.93 -15.81 2.43
C LEU A 8 15.15 -15.86 1.48
N PRO A 9 14.99 -15.61 0.17
CA PRO A 9 13.73 -15.41 -0.54
C PRO A 9 12.95 -16.71 -0.78
N ARG A 10 11.69 -16.55 -1.20
CA ARG A 10 10.80 -17.64 -1.61
C ARG A 10 10.50 -17.54 -3.11
N LYS A 11 11.56 -17.41 -3.93
CA LYS A 11 11.47 -17.31 -5.41
C LYS A 11 10.65 -18.46 -6.01
N ASP A 12 10.67 -19.63 -5.37
CA ASP A 12 9.90 -20.81 -5.76
C ASP A 12 8.38 -20.58 -5.78
N LEU A 13 7.90 -19.58 -5.05
CA LEU A 13 6.49 -19.23 -4.95
C LEU A 13 6.02 -18.18 -5.98
N PHE A 14 6.93 -17.65 -6.81
CA PHE A 14 6.61 -16.60 -7.78
C PHE A 14 6.86 -17.05 -9.22
N ASP A 15 6.07 -16.52 -10.15
CA ASP A 15 6.25 -16.70 -11.57
C ASP A 15 6.90 -15.44 -12.19
N ILE A 16 8.19 -15.22 -11.88
CA ILE A 16 9.00 -14.16 -12.46
C ILE A 16 9.97 -14.79 -13.46
N PRO A 17 10.07 -14.29 -14.71
CA PRO A 17 11.05 -14.78 -15.67
C PRO A 17 12.48 -14.70 -15.12
N SER A 18 13.29 -15.73 -15.32
CA SER A 18 14.63 -15.86 -14.72
C SER A 18 15.66 -14.82 -15.23
N ASP A 19 15.40 -14.24 -16.38
CA ASP A 19 16.18 -13.16 -16.99
C ASP A 19 15.80 -11.76 -16.48
N ILE A 20 14.73 -11.64 -15.70
CA ILE A 20 14.25 -10.38 -15.13
C ILE A 20 14.69 -10.22 -13.66
N VAL A 21 15.14 -9.02 -13.30
CA VAL A 21 15.20 -8.53 -11.91
C VAL A 21 14.04 -7.57 -11.72
N TYR A 22 13.03 -7.97 -10.93
CA TYR A 22 11.82 -7.21 -10.76
C TYR A 22 11.88 -6.33 -9.50
N LEU A 23 12.20 -5.06 -9.68
CA LEU A 23 12.34 -4.04 -8.62
C LEU A 23 11.17 -3.04 -8.60
N ASP A 24 9.96 -3.47 -9.00
CA ASP A 24 8.77 -2.61 -9.04
C ASP A 24 7.58 -3.17 -8.24
N GLY A 25 7.86 -4.02 -7.24
CA GLY A 25 6.84 -4.54 -6.32
C GLY A 25 6.17 -3.48 -5.46
N ASN A 26 6.74 -2.30 -5.36
CA ASN A 26 6.17 -1.12 -4.74
C ASN A 26 5.14 -0.38 -5.64
N SER A 27 5.01 -0.77 -6.91
CA SER A 27 3.95 -0.32 -7.84
C SER A 27 2.96 -1.42 -8.13
N LEU A 28 3.44 -2.64 -8.43
CA LEU A 28 2.62 -3.84 -8.64
C LEU A 28 3.40 -5.06 -8.17
N GLY A 29 2.90 -5.79 -7.20
CA GLY A 29 3.49 -7.07 -6.78
C GLY A 29 3.37 -8.14 -7.88
N PRO A 30 4.39 -8.98 -8.09
CA PRO A 30 4.34 -10.06 -9.07
C PRO A 30 3.35 -11.15 -8.64
N PRO A 31 2.80 -11.94 -9.59
CA PRO A 31 1.88 -13.01 -9.27
C PRO A 31 2.58 -14.15 -8.54
N LEU A 32 1.88 -14.74 -7.58
CA LEU A 32 2.30 -16.03 -7.02
C LEU A 32 2.06 -17.14 -8.05
N ARG A 33 2.92 -18.14 -8.00
CA ARG A 33 2.76 -19.37 -8.79
C ARG A 33 1.41 -20.01 -8.54
N GLY A 34 0.66 -20.27 -9.60
CA GLY A 34 -0.70 -20.78 -9.53
C GLY A 34 -1.79 -19.70 -9.54
N SER A 35 -1.46 -18.41 -9.53
CA SER A 35 -2.48 -17.33 -9.61
C SER A 35 -3.34 -17.43 -10.86
N ALA A 36 -2.76 -17.78 -12.02
CA ALA A 36 -3.50 -17.98 -13.27
C ALA A 36 -4.50 -19.15 -13.15
N GLN A 37 -4.07 -20.27 -12.55
CA GLN A 37 -4.93 -21.43 -12.31
C GLN A 37 -6.08 -21.06 -11.36
N GLN A 38 -5.77 -20.31 -10.28
CA GLN A 38 -6.81 -19.84 -9.35
C GLN A 38 -7.85 -18.95 -10.05
N ALA A 39 -7.44 -18.08 -10.99
CA ALA A 39 -8.38 -17.27 -11.77
C ALA A 39 -9.28 -18.14 -12.67
N VAL A 40 -8.72 -19.17 -13.31
CA VAL A 40 -9.47 -20.15 -14.10
C VAL A 40 -10.49 -20.89 -13.23
N GLU A 41 -10.09 -21.36 -12.07
CA GLU A 41 -10.99 -22.08 -11.14
C GLU A 41 -12.18 -21.23 -10.68
N VAL A 42 -11.95 -19.95 -10.37
CA VAL A 42 -13.06 -19.04 -10.02
C VAL A 42 -14.07 -18.89 -11.17
N VAL A 43 -13.60 -18.85 -12.40
CA VAL A 43 -14.49 -18.68 -13.56
C VAL A 43 -15.14 -20.00 -13.95
N SER A 44 -14.37 -21.08 -14.10
CA SER A 44 -14.85 -22.36 -14.64
C SER A 44 -15.56 -23.24 -13.62
N ASP A 45 -15.10 -23.24 -12.36
CA ASP A 45 -15.60 -24.16 -11.36
C ASP A 45 -16.61 -23.51 -10.41
N GLU A 46 -16.45 -22.25 -10.09
CA GLU A 46 -17.37 -21.55 -9.20
C GLU A 46 -18.47 -20.85 -10.02
N TRP A 47 -18.11 -19.92 -10.94
CA TRP A 47 -19.10 -19.11 -11.65
C TRP A 47 -19.85 -19.90 -12.74
N GLU A 48 -19.15 -20.59 -13.63
CA GLU A 48 -19.78 -21.29 -14.76
C GLU A 48 -20.68 -22.45 -14.29
N LYS A 49 -20.24 -23.20 -13.23
CA LYS A 49 -21.00 -24.35 -12.72
C LYS A 49 -22.11 -23.96 -11.75
N ASP A 50 -21.78 -23.10 -10.78
CA ASP A 50 -22.72 -22.80 -9.69
C ASP A 50 -23.56 -21.54 -9.94
N LEU A 51 -23.17 -20.69 -10.90
CA LEU A 51 -23.87 -19.45 -11.25
C LEU A 51 -24.15 -18.61 -9.99
N ILE A 52 -25.42 -18.25 -9.74
CA ILE A 52 -25.81 -17.45 -8.56
C ILE A 52 -25.58 -18.18 -7.22
N GLN A 53 -25.56 -19.51 -7.23
CA GLN A 53 -25.34 -20.30 -6.02
C GLN A 53 -23.92 -20.16 -5.49
N ALA A 54 -22.95 -19.77 -6.32
CA ALA A 54 -21.55 -19.55 -5.91
C ALA A 54 -21.41 -18.50 -4.78
N TRP A 55 -22.36 -17.60 -4.61
CA TRP A 55 -22.40 -16.71 -3.46
C TRP A 55 -22.34 -17.45 -2.12
N ASN A 56 -22.95 -18.63 -2.05
CA ASN A 56 -22.97 -19.50 -0.86
C ASN A 56 -21.92 -20.61 -0.96
N SER A 57 -21.93 -21.40 -2.04
CA SER A 57 -21.10 -22.60 -2.19
C SER A 57 -19.59 -22.28 -2.24
N ALA A 58 -19.20 -21.15 -2.85
CA ALA A 58 -17.82 -20.69 -2.98
C ALA A 58 -17.43 -19.59 -2.00
N ASN A 59 -18.29 -19.27 -1.01
CA ASN A 59 -18.05 -18.23 0.02
C ASN A 59 -17.83 -16.82 -0.52
N TRP A 60 -18.38 -16.45 -1.66
CA TRP A 60 -18.16 -15.13 -2.25
C TRP A 60 -18.64 -13.99 -1.34
N MET A 61 -19.75 -14.19 -0.62
CA MET A 61 -20.28 -13.20 0.32
C MET A 61 -19.34 -12.91 1.48
N SER A 62 -18.66 -13.95 1.97
CA SER A 62 -17.76 -13.87 3.13
C SER A 62 -16.32 -13.48 2.76
N MET A 63 -15.97 -13.53 1.48
CA MET A 63 -14.60 -13.33 1.02
C MET A 63 -13.97 -12.01 1.48
N PRO A 64 -14.67 -10.85 1.46
CA PRO A 64 -14.10 -9.61 1.99
C PRO A 64 -13.69 -9.71 3.45
N ARG A 65 -14.48 -10.37 4.30
CA ARG A 65 -14.15 -10.57 5.71
C ARG A 65 -12.96 -11.54 5.88
N ILE A 66 -12.96 -12.65 5.13
CA ILE A 66 -11.86 -13.62 5.18
C ILE A 66 -10.53 -12.95 4.84
N VAL A 67 -10.49 -12.13 3.79
CA VAL A 67 -9.27 -11.42 3.38
C VAL A 67 -8.90 -10.31 4.37
N GLY A 68 -9.87 -9.60 4.92
CA GLY A 68 -9.62 -8.63 5.98
C GLY A 68 -8.96 -9.27 7.22
N ASP A 69 -9.42 -10.46 7.60
CA ASP A 69 -8.84 -11.24 8.70
C ASP A 69 -7.42 -11.76 8.39
N GLN A 70 -7.08 -11.97 7.10
CA GLN A 70 -5.72 -12.30 6.67
C GLN A 70 -4.78 -11.07 6.67
N ILE A 71 -5.30 -9.88 6.35
CA ILE A 71 -4.52 -8.63 6.38
C ILE A 71 -4.26 -8.18 7.82
N ALA A 72 -5.19 -8.40 8.72
CA ALA A 72 -5.12 -7.94 10.10
C ALA A 72 -3.76 -8.22 10.79
N PRO A 73 -3.22 -9.45 10.80
CA PRO A 73 -1.93 -9.73 11.42
C PRO A 73 -0.74 -9.05 10.71
N VAL A 74 -0.84 -8.79 9.41
CA VAL A 74 0.22 -8.13 8.63
C VAL A 74 0.38 -6.66 9.03
N ILE A 75 -0.70 -6.02 9.47
CA ILE A 75 -0.69 -4.62 9.95
C ILE A 75 -0.76 -4.50 11.48
N GLY A 76 -0.55 -5.61 12.21
CA GLY A 76 -0.47 -5.62 13.68
C GLY A 76 -1.80 -5.34 14.39
N VAL A 77 -2.93 -5.81 13.83
CA VAL A 77 -4.27 -5.67 14.42
C VAL A 77 -4.98 -7.01 14.58
N GLN A 78 -6.10 -7.02 15.28
CA GLN A 78 -6.89 -8.25 15.47
C GLN A 78 -7.87 -8.49 14.30
N PRO A 79 -8.20 -9.75 14.00
CA PRO A 79 -9.26 -10.09 13.07
C PRO A 79 -10.57 -9.37 13.38
N GLY A 80 -11.36 -9.06 12.34
CA GLY A 80 -12.62 -8.32 12.47
C GLY A 80 -12.47 -6.79 12.52
N SER A 81 -11.24 -6.24 12.58
CA SER A 81 -11.01 -4.80 12.59
C SER A 81 -10.69 -4.19 11.22
N VAL A 82 -10.64 -5.01 10.17
CA VAL A 82 -10.33 -4.60 8.79
C VAL A 82 -11.54 -4.86 7.89
N ALA A 83 -12.01 -3.82 7.20
CA ALA A 83 -13.01 -3.93 6.14
C ALA A 83 -12.35 -3.83 4.76
N MET A 84 -12.83 -4.64 3.84
CA MET A 84 -12.27 -4.76 2.49
C MET A 84 -13.26 -4.28 1.44
N GLY A 85 -12.72 -3.76 0.34
CA GLY A 85 -13.50 -3.43 -0.86
C GLY A 85 -13.01 -2.15 -1.54
N ASP A 86 -13.51 -1.94 -2.74
CA ASP A 86 -13.28 -0.73 -3.53
C ASP A 86 -11.78 -0.44 -3.80
N THR A 87 -11.47 0.83 -4.05
CA THR A 87 -10.09 1.32 -4.21
C THR A 87 -9.59 2.00 -2.94
N LEU A 88 -8.27 2.20 -2.85
CA LEU A 88 -7.66 2.98 -1.77
C LEU A 88 -8.27 4.39 -1.66
N SER A 89 -8.53 5.06 -2.79
CA SER A 89 -9.17 6.39 -2.81
C SER A 89 -10.54 6.41 -2.12
N ILE A 90 -11.35 5.37 -2.32
CA ILE A 90 -12.65 5.24 -1.65
C ILE A 90 -12.47 4.98 -0.14
N LYS A 91 -11.50 4.15 0.24
CA LYS A 91 -11.20 3.89 1.65
C LYS A 91 -10.64 5.11 2.36
N ALA A 92 -9.78 5.89 1.70
CA ALA A 92 -9.29 7.18 2.17
C ALA A 92 -10.44 8.19 2.39
N TYR A 93 -11.35 8.31 1.41
CA TYR A 93 -12.55 9.14 1.57
C TYR A 93 -13.39 8.72 2.78
N GLN A 94 -13.64 7.41 2.93
CA GLN A 94 -14.42 6.89 4.05
C GLN A 94 -13.77 7.17 5.41
N ALA A 95 -12.44 6.96 5.51
CA ALA A 95 -11.68 7.22 6.73
C ALA A 95 -11.70 8.71 7.09
N LEU A 96 -11.43 9.57 6.09
CA LEU A 96 -11.34 11.01 6.30
C LEU A 96 -12.70 11.63 6.69
N ALA A 97 -13.78 11.23 6.01
CA ALA A 97 -15.12 11.68 6.36
C ALA A 97 -15.52 11.25 7.78
N ALA A 98 -15.18 10.00 8.16
CA ALA A 98 -15.44 9.49 9.51
C ALA A 98 -14.61 10.21 10.57
N ALA A 99 -13.34 10.49 10.30
CA ALA A 99 -12.45 11.21 11.21
C ALA A 99 -12.91 12.65 11.46
N LEU A 100 -13.37 13.36 10.43
CA LEU A 100 -13.94 14.70 10.56
C LEU A 100 -15.26 14.70 11.36
N ASP A 101 -16.05 13.64 11.28
CA ASP A 101 -17.28 13.49 12.07
C ASP A 101 -16.98 13.25 13.57
N ILE A 102 -15.84 12.67 13.91
CA ILE A 102 -15.33 12.53 15.29
C ILE A 102 -14.92 13.89 15.88
N ARG A 103 -14.46 14.83 15.04
CA ARG A 103 -14.03 16.17 15.44
C ARG A 103 -14.83 17.27 14.74
N PRO A 104 -16.14 17.37 15.01
CA PRO A 104 -17.03 18.31 14.31
C PRO A 104 -16.74 19.79 14.64
N ASP A 105 -16.01 20.06 15.71
CA ASP A 105 -15.61 21.35 16.21
C ASP A 105 -14.33 21.91 15.57
N ARG A 106 -13.56 21.06 14.85
CA ARG A 106 -12.27 21.42 14.24
C ARG A 106 -12.34 21.39 12.72
N ARG A 107 -11.37 22.11 12.08
CA ARG A 107 -11.46 22.37 10.62
C ARG A 107 -10.18 22.04 9.85
N VAL A 108 -9.06 21.80 10.51
CA VAL A 108 -7.79 21.57 9.83
C VAL A 108 -7.58 20.07 9.58
N ILE A 109 -7.38 19.69 8.34
CA ILE A 109 -6.82 18.42 7.93
C ILE A 109 -5.33 18.69 7.68
N LEU A 110 -4.48 18.06 8.46
CA LEU A 110 -3.03 18.13 8.33
C LEU A 110 -2.51 16.94 7.55
N SER A 111 -1.80 17.22 6.47
CA SER A 111 -1.04 16.23 5.70
C SER A 111 0.38 16.75 5.48
N ASP A 112 1.11 16.29 4.47
CA ASP A 112 2.39 16.86 4.08
C ASP A 112 2.48 17.10 2.57
N SER A 113 3.43 17.98 2.16
CA SER A 113 3.63 18.34 0.76
C SER A 113 4.29 17.23 -0.08
N GLY A 114 4.78 16.17 0.53
CA GLY A 114 5.33 14.97 -0.11
C GLY A 114 4.31 13.85 -0.28
N ASN A 115 3.11 13.98 0.31
CA ASN A 115 2.12 12.92 0.27
C ASN A 115 1.68 12.56 -1.16
N PHE A 116 1.18 11.34 -1.34
CA PHE A 116 0.69 10.90 -2.65
C PHE A 116 -0.45 11.82 -3.13
N PRO A 117 -0.39 12.33 -4.37
CA PRO A 117 -1.33 13.35 -4.83
C PRO A 117 -2.80 12.99 -4.65
N THR A 118 -3.17 11.71 -4.82
CA THR A 118 -4.55 11.26 -4.66
C THR A 118 -5.08 11.49 -3.24
N ASP A 119 -4.25 11.33 -2.21
CA ASP A 119 -4.67 11.54 -0.83
C ASP A 119 -5.03 13.00 -0.59
N LEU A 120 -4.22 13.93 -1.15
CA LEU A 120 -4.50 15.36 -1.10
C LEU A 120 -5.75 15.73 -1.92
N TYR A 121 -5.94 15.10 -3.10
CA TYR A 121 -7.13 15.32 -3.93
C TYR A 121 -8.41 14.83 -3.25
N ILE A 122 -8.37 13.68 -2.58
CA ILE A 122 -9.50 13.16 -1.79
C ILE A 122 -9.84 14.11 -0.63
N ALA A 123 -8.81 14.61 0.08
CA ALA A 123 -9.03 15.59 1.14
C ALA A 123 -9.66 16.88 0.61
N GLN A 124 -9.15 17.41 -0.51
CA GLN A 124 -9.68 18.59 -1.15
C GLN A 124 -11.12 18.40 -1.62
N GLY A 125 -11.40 17.30 -2.35
CA GLY A 125 -12.75 17.00 -2.83
C GLY A 125 -13.77 16.82 -1.69
N LEU A 126 -13.34 16.26 -0.54
CA LEU A 126 -14.20 16.16 0.64
C LEU A 126 -14.45 17.54 1.28
N ILE A 127 -13.42 18.39 1.38
CA ILE A 127 -13.53 19.77 1.87
C ILE A 127 -14.57 20.54 1.04
N ASP A 128 -14.44 20.49 -0.27
CA ASP A 128 -15.36 21.16 -1.21
C ASP A 128 -16.80 20.63 -1.07
N THR A 129 -16.95 19.32 -0.91
CA THR A 129 -18.26 18.67 -0.76
C THR A 129 -18.95 19.03 0.56
N LEU A 130 -18.20 19.11 1.66
CA LEU A 130 -18.75 19.43 2.96
C LEU A 130 -19.13 20.91 3.08
N ASP A 131 -18.40 21.80 2.44
CA ASP A 131 -18.60 23.28 2.48
C ASP A 131 -18.81 23.81 3.93
N ARG A 132 -17.98 23.33 4.87
CA ARG A 132 -18.05 23.67 6.30
C ARG A 132 -16.83 24.45 6.78
N GLY A 133 -16.04 25.03 5.85
CA GLY A 133 -14.86 25.81 6.17
C GLY A 133 -13.64 24.99 6.58
N HIS A 134 -13.60 23.70 6.24
CA HIS A 134 -12.40 22.89 6.44
C HIS A 134 -11.25 23.40 5.56
N LYS A 135 -10.01 23.13 6.01
CA LYS A 135 -8.78 23.54 5.31
C LYS A 135 -7.82 22.37 5.28
N LEU A 136 -7.08 22.22 4.19
CA LEU A 136 -5.96 21.30 4.06
C LEU A 136 -4.65 22.07 4.32
N ALA A 137 -3.87 21.63 5.29
CA ALA A 137 -2.51 22.10 5.57
C ALA A 137 -1.51 21.03 5.13
N THR A 138 -0.48 21.46 4.37
CA THR A 138 0.53 20.56 3.82
C THR A 138 1.94 21.13 4.01
N PRO A 139 2.45 21.18 5.25
CA PRO A 139 3.83 21.59 5.51
C PRO A 139 4.83 20.60 4.86
N PRO A 140 6.13 20.97 4.83
CA PRO A 140 7.18 20.01 4.49
C PRO A 140 7.10 18.76 5.39
N PRO A 141 7.43 17.57 4.86
CA PRO A 141 7.31 16.32 5.62
C PRO A 141 8.05 16.32 6.97
N ASP A 142 9.18 17.02 7.07
CA ASP A 142 9.98 17.09 8.29
C ASP A 142 9.43 18.07 9.34
N GLU A 143 8.46 18.89 8.96
CA GLU A 143 7.83 19.89 9.82
C GLU A 143 6.43 19.48 10.30
N VAL A 144 5.93 18.31 9.89
CA VAL A 144 4.56 17.86 10.20
C VAL A 144 4.27 17.86 11.71
N GLU A 145 5.18 17.34 12.52
CA GLU A 145 4.98 17.20 13.96
C GLU A 145 4.82 18.57 14.65
N GLU A 146 5.54 19.60 14.17
CA GLU A 146 5.47 20.98 14.68
C GLU A 146 4.14 21.66 14.33
N HIS A 147 3.47 21.21 13.26
CA HIS A 147 2.17 21.74 12.82
C HIS A 147 0.97 21.02 13.45
N ILE A 148 1.20 20.03 14.34
CA ILE A 148 0.11 19.36 15.07
C ILE A 148 -0.24 20.18 16.30
N ASP A 149 -1.39 20.85 16.24
CA ASP A 149 -1.94 21.68 17.32
C ASP A 149 -3.43 21.38 17.60
N GLU A 150 -4.04 22.18 18.46
CA GLU A 150 -5.42 22.02 18.89
C GLU A 150 -6.46 22.40 17.82
N GLU A 151 -6.07 23.03 16.70
CA GLU A 151 -6.97 23.33 15.58
C GLU A 151 -7.07 22.15 14.60
N VAL A 152 -6.11 21.20 14.66
CA VAL A 152 -6.08 20.04 13.79
C VAL A 152 -7.19 19.07 14.18
N ALA A 153 -8.07 18.78 13.22
CA ALA A 153 -9.10 17.74 13.34
C ALA A 153 -8.51 16.35 13.05
N VAL A 154 -7.75 16.26 11.97
CA VAL A 154 -7.24 14.99 11.44
C VAL A 154 -5.80 15.16 10.97
N VAL A 155 -4.92 14.25 11.38
CA VAL A 155 -3.59 14.05 10.79
C VAL A 155 -3.70 12.88 9.80
N TYR A 156 -3.55 13.17 8.51
CA TYR A 156 -3.69 12.20 7.42
C TYR A 156 -2.39 12.11 6.61
N LEU A 157 -1.65 11.03 6.77
CA LEU A 157 -0.31 10.86 6.21
C LEU A 157 -0.12 9.49 5.57
N THR A 158 0.69 9.44 4.52
CA THR A 158 1.26 8.19 4.02
C THR A 158 2.50 7.84 4.85
N HIS A 159 2.53 6.63 5.44
CA HIS A 159 3.61 6.20 6.34
C HIS A 159 4.97 6.16 5.63
N VAL A 160 5.02 5.61 4.40
CA VAL A 160 6.24 5.56 3.58
C VAL A 160 6.04 6.37 2.31
N ASP A 161 6.83 7.42 2.15
CA ASP A 161 6.81 8.31 0.98
C ASP A 161 7.04 7.54 -0.33
N TYR A 162 6.20 7.76 -1.31
CA TYR A 162 6.20 7.00 -2.56
C TYR A 162 7.36 7.34 -3.50
N ARG A 163 7.99 8.52 -3.36
CA ARG A 163 9.13 8.95 -4.19
C ARG A 163 10.46 8.59 -3.56
N THR A 164 10.62 8.90 -2.30
CA THR A 164 11.91 8.82 -1.60
C THR A 164 12.06 7.56 -0.77
N GLY A 165 10.95 6.90 -0.43
CA GLY A 165 10.94 5.81 0.55
C GLY A 165 11.15 6.27 1.99
N ARG A 166 11.15 7.60 2.28
CA ARG A 166 11.22 8.12 3.64
C ARG A 166 10.04 7.63 4.47
N MET A 167 10.31 7.22 5.67
CA MET A 167 9.31 6.72 6.61
C MET A 167 9.08 7.74 7.72
N HIS A 168 7.84 8.12 7.97
CA HIS A 168 7.46 8.90 9.14
C HIS A 168 7.59 8.09 10.44
N ASP A 169 7.91 8.75 11.54
CA ASP A 169 7.77 8.16 12.87
C ASP A 169 6.29 8.13 13.26
N MET A 170 5.65 7.00 12.97
CA MET A 170 4.22 6.81 13.20
C MET A 170 3.86 6.93 14.68
N ASP A 171 4.69 6.40 15.57
CA ASP A 171 4.44 6.42 17.02
C ASP A 171 4.51 7.85 17.55
N ALA A 172 5.57 8.60 17.22
CA ALA A 172 5.74 9.98 17.66
C ALA A 172 4.62 10.88 17.15
N ILE A 173 4.31 10.83 15.85
CA ILE A 173 3.26 11.65 15.22
C ILE A 173 1.87 11.30 15.78
N THR A 174 1.54 9.99 15.91
CA THR A 174 0.25 9.57 16.47
C THR A 174 0.09 10.02 17.91
N LYS A 175 1.15 9.87 18.74
CA LYS A 175 1.15 10.35 20.10
C LYS A 175 0.94 11.86 20.19
N ARG A 176 1.66 12.63 19.39
CA ARG A 176 1.50 14.10 19.31
C ARG A 176 0.09 14.50 18.88
N ALA A 177 -0.47 13.83 17.86
CA ALA A 177 -1.85 14.05 17.42
C ALA A 177 -2.86 13.85 18.56
N HIS A 178 -2.70 12.76 19.32
CA HIS A 178 -3.58 12.47 20.46
C HIS A 178 -3.43 13.47 21.60
N GLU A 179 -2.21 13.92 21.90
CA GLU A 179 -1.95 14.98 22.90
C GLU A 179 -2.69 16.28 22.56
N CYS A 180 -2.77 16.61 21.26
CA CYS A 180 -3.53 17.76 20.77
C CYS A 180 -5.01 17.43 20.49
N GLY A 181 -5.43 16.19 20.68
CA GLY A 181 -6.81 15.73 20.48
C GLY A 181 -7.23 15.57 19.01
N ALA A 182 -6.30 15.46 18.08
CA ALA A 182 -6.56 15.14 16.68
C ALA A 182 -6.78 13.63 16.48
N VAL A 183 -7.45 13.25 15.40
CA VAL A 183 -7.62 11.88 14.92
C VAL A 183 -6.53 11.56 13.91
N THR A 184 -6.05 10.30 13.87
CA THR A 184 -5.02 9.89 12.92
C THR A 184 -5.55 8.94 11.85
N ILE A 185 -5.08 9.15 10.62
CA ILE A 185 -5.29 8.26 9.47
C ILE A 185 -3.92 7.99 8.84
N TRP A 186 -3.54 6.72 8.73
CA TRP A 186 -2.32 6.31 8.06
C TRP A 186 -2.61 5.60 6.74
N ASP A 187 -2.05 6.10 5.63
CA ASP A 187 -1.99 5.32 4.39
C ASP A 187 -0.78 4.38 4.45
N LEU A 188 -1.06 3.10 4.35
CA LEU A 188 -0.12 1.99 4.45
C LEU A 188 0.23 1.40 3.07
N ALA A 189 -0.06 2.09 1.97
CA ALA A 189 0.12 1.57 0.61
C ALA A 189 1.55 1.10 0.30
N HIS A 190 2.55 1.72 0.92
CA HIS A 190 3.97 1.34 0.80
C HIS A 190 4.53 0.68 2.06
N SER A 191 3.68 0.41 3.06
CA SER A 191 4.09 -0.16 4.35
C SER A 191 3.58 -1.57 4.56
N ALA A 192 2.30 -1.84 4.24
CA ALA A 192 1.70 -3.16 4.42
C ALA A 192 2.43 -4.21 3.56
N GLY A 193 3.00 -5.21 4.23
CA GLY A 193 3.83 -6.24 3.60
C GLY A 193 5.28 -5.82 3.34
N ALA A 194 5.69 -4.61 3.70
CA ALA A 194 7.04 -4.09 3.47
C ALA A 194 7.80 -3.78 4.76
N VAL A 195 7.10 -3.24 5.77
CA VAL A 195 7.68 -2.93 7.08
C VAL A 195 6.78 -3.48 8.19
N PRO A 196 7.33 -3.85 9.36
CA PRO A 196 6.52 -4.22 10.50
C PRO A 196 5.60 -3.08 10.93
N LEU A 197 4.36 -3.40 11.22
CA LEU A 197 3.33 -2.48 11.65
C LEU A 197 2.68 -2.97 12.94
N GLU A 198 2.45 -2.08 13.87
CA GLU A 198 1.84 -2.36 15.16
C GLU A 198 0.69 -1.38 15.43
N MET A 199 -0.25 -1.32 14.47
CA MET A 199 -1.35 -0.34 14.47
C MET A 199 -2.18 -0.35 15.76
N ARG A 200 -2.25 -1.51 16.44
CA ARG A 200 -2.91 -1.62 17.73
C ARG A 200 -2.13 -0.91 18.84
N GLN A 201 -0.79 -0.99 18.82
CA GLN A 201 0.06 -0.38 19.87
C GLN A 201 0.12 1.13 19.71
N THR A 202 0.15 1.63 18.46
CA THR A 202 0.10 3.08 18.17
C THR A 202 -1.22 3.71 18.55
N ASN A 203 -2.26 2.90 18.78
CA ASN A 203 -3.62 3.36 19.09
C ASN A 203 -4.25 4.25 18.01
N THR A 204 -3.79 4.11 16.77
CA THR A 204 -4.30 4.82 15.58
C THR A 204 -5.80 4.54 15.38
N GLU A 205 -6.56 5.54 14.99
CA GLU A 205 -8.01 5.42 14.74
C GLU A 205 -8.31 4.73 13.42
N PHE A 206 -7.60 5.13 12.35
CA PHE A 206 -7.83 4.61 11.01
C PHE A 206 -6.50 4.33 10.30
N ALA A 207 -6.50 3.27 9.50
CA ALA A 207 -5.49 3.09 8.48
C ALA A 207 -6.14 2.59 7.19
N VAL A 208 -5.58 2.96 6.06
CA VAL A 208 -6.02 2.52 4.73
C VAL A 208 -4.83 1.96 3.96
N GLY A 209 -5.08 1.12 2.96
CA GLY A 209 -3.99 0.61 2.13
C GLY A 209 -4.50 -0.13 0.91
N CYS A 210 -3.65 -0.23 -0.11
CA CYS A 210 -3.89 -1.06 -1.28
C CYS A 210 -3.24 -2.43 -1.10
N THR A 211 -3.71 -3.41 -1.87
CA THR A 211 -3.23 -4.80 -1.76
C THR A 211 -2.46 -5.28 -2.98
N TYR A 212 -2.41 -4.49 -4.06
CA TYR A 212 -1.76 -4.88 -5.30
C TYR A 212 -0.25 -4.64 -5.35
N LYS A 213 0.34 -3.94 -4.34
CA LYS A 213 1.78 -3.69 -4.22
C LYS A 213 2.47 -4.83 -3.49
N PHE A 214 3.11 -4.57 -2.35
CA PHE A 214 3.85 -5.56 -1.56
C PHE A 214 3.01 -6.76 -1.08
N LEU A 215 1.68 -6.61 -1.01
CA LEU A 215 0.77 -7.72 -0.67
C LEU A 215 0.45 -8.65 -1.84
N ASN A 216 0.94 -8.38 -3.05
CA ASN A 216 0.88 -9.24 -4.23
C ASN A 216 -0.55 -9.63 -4.68
N GLY A 217 -1.56 -8.82 -4.36
CA GLY A 217 -2.97 -9.13 -4.65
C GLY A 217 -3.36 -9.04 -6.14
N GLY A 218 -2.45 -8.57 -6.99
CA GLY A 218 -2.66 -8.43 -8.42
C GLY A 218 -3.33 -7.10 -8.84
N PRO A 219 -3.36 -6.81 -10.15
CA PRO A 219 -3.86 -5.54 -10.67
C PRO A 219 -5.34 -5.36 -10.33
N GLY A 220 -5.68 -4.19 -9.77
CA GLY A 220 -7.04 -3.87 -9.35
C GLY A 220 -7.53 -4.58 -8.08
N ALA A 221 -6.64 -5.23 -7.33
CA ALA A 221 -7.01 -5.89 -6.08
C ALA A 221 -7.64 -4.90 -5.08
N PRO A 222 -8.67 -5.34 -4.32
CA PRO A 222 -9.43 -4.48 -3.42
C PRO A 222 -8.56 -3.88 -2.30
N ALA A 223 -8.86 -2.64 -1.92
CA ALA A 223 -8.22 -1.95 -0.82
C ALA A 223 -8.82 -2.35 0.54
N PHE A 224 -8.14 -1.95 1.61
CA PHE A 224 -8.61 -2.15 2.98
C PHE A 224 -8.71 -0.83 3.75
N ILE A 225 -9.54 -0.85 4.78
CA ILE A 225 -9.60 0.14 5.86
C ILE A 225 -9.60 -0.59 7.20
N TYR A 226 -8.67 -0.20 8.06
CA TYR A 226 -8.68 -0.54 9.48
C TYR A 226 -9.42 0.54 10.25
N ILE A 227 -10.24 0.13 11.20
CA ILE A 227 -10.90 1.02 12.15
C ILE A 227 -10.66 0.49 13.56
N ARG A 228 -10.21 1.34 14.46
CA ARG A 228 -10.00 0.97 15.85
C ARG A 228 -11.31 0.45 16.47
N PRO A 229 -11.30 -0.75 17.09
CA PRO A 229 -12.52 -1.45 17.47
C PRO A 229 -13.45 -0.70 18.44
N ASP A 230 -12.89 0.14 19.31
CA ASP A 230 -13.67 0.89 20.30
C ASP A 230 -14.52 2.01 19.67
N ILE A 231 -14.11 2.54 18.52
CA ILE A 231 -14.83 3.64 17.86
C ILE A 231 -15.77 3.17 16.74
N VAL A 232 -15.59 1.96 16.19
CA VAL A 232 -16.29 1.53 14.98
C VAL A 232 -17.82 1.69 15.07
N ASN A 233 -18.41 1.41 16.23
CA ASN A 233 -19.85 1.44 16.41
C ASN A 233 -20.43 2.85 16.63
N SER A 234 -19.59 3.82 16.96
CA SER A 234 -20.00 5.24 17.11
C SER A 234 -19.93 6.02 15.80
N ILE A 235 -19.23 5.48 14.78
CA ILE A 235 -19.02 6.14 13.50
C ILE A 235 -20.17 5.85 12.53
N ARG A 236 -20.63 6.88 11.82
CA ARG A 236 -21.54 6.74 10.70
C ARG A 236 -20.80 6.91 9.40
N PRO A 237 -20.69 5.86 8.54
CA PRO A 237 -19.99 5.98 7.26
C PRO A 237 -20.66 7.01 6.36
N ALA A 238 -19.87 7.85 5.69
CA ALA A 238 -20.38 8.83 4.72
C ALA A 238 -20.88 8.15 3.43
N LEU A 239 -20.16 7.09 3.00
CA LEU A 239 -20.61 6.25 1.89
C LEU A 239 -21.31 5.02 2.46
N THR A 240 -22.63 5.00 2.34
CA THR A 240 -23.47 3.91 2.79
C THR A 240 -23.90 3.05 1.61
N GLY A 241 -23.94 1.73 1.82
CA GLY A 241 -24.38 0.80 0.80
C GLY A 241 -25.05 -0.43 1.40
N TRP A 242 -25.71 -1.22 0.56
CA TRP A 242 -26.53 -2.33 1.02
C TRP A 242 -25.75 -3.38 1.83
N LEU A 243 -24.47 -3.64 1.49
CA LEU A 243 -23.63 -4.59 2.24
C LEU A 243 -23.12 -4.04 3.57
N GLY A 244 -23.22 -2.74 3.79
CA GLY A 244 -22.93 -2.11 5.08
C GLY A 244 -24.13 -2.06 6.03
N HIS A 245 -25.31 -2.46 5.57
CA HIS A 245 -26.52 -2.56 6.40
C HIS A 245 -26.44 -3.73 7.38
N LYS A 246 -27.04 -3.61 8.57
CA LYS A 246 -27.04 -4.68 9.58
C LYS A 246 -27.67 -5.98 9.09
N ASP A 247 -28.66 -5.89 8.21
CA ASP A 247 -29.30 -7.01 7.50
C ASP A 247 -29.42 -6.64 6.01
N PRO A 248 -28.41 -6.98 5.19
CA PRO A 248 -28.37 -6.60 3.78
C PRO A 248 -29.54 -7.11 2.94
N PHE A 249 -30.12 -8.25 3.33
CA PHE A 249 -31.20 -8.90 2.59
C PHE A 249 -32.62 -8.54 3.07
N ALA A 250 -32.75 -7.76 4.13
CA ALA A 250 -34.03 -7.21 4.54
C ALA A 250 -34.59 -6.21 3.51
N MET A 251 -33.71 -5.68 2.62
CA MET A 251 -34.08 -4.66 1.61
C MET A 251 -34.84 -3.49 2.21
N ASP A 252 -34.47 -3.09 3.43
CA ASP A 252 -35.09 -2.00 4.17
C ASP A 252 -34.81 -0.66 3.46
N LEU A 253 -35.81 0.24 3.47
CA LEU A 253 -35.68 1.57 2.88
C LEU A 253 -34.80 2.53 3.71
N ARG A 254 -34.61 2.23 4.99
CA ARG A 254 -33.76 3.00 5.90
C ARG A 254 -32.47 2.27 6.14
N TYR A 255 -31.36 2.98 5.91
CA TYR A 255 -30.05 2.46 6.24
C TYR A 255 -29.86 2.40 7.76
N ASP A 256 -29.56 1.19 8.25
CA ASP A 256 -29.17 0.91 9.62
C ASP A 256 -27.83 0.17 9.58
N PRO A 257 -26.71 0.80 10.03
CA PRO A 257 -25.37 0.27 9.84
C PRO A 257 -25.12 -1.02 10.64
N ALA A 258 -24.34 -1.93 10.08
CA ALA A 258 -23.82 -3.09 10.78
C ALA A 258 -23.04 -2.67 12.04
N MET A 259 -23.07 -3.50 13.09
CA MET A 259 -22.35 -3.26 14.35
C MET A 259 -20.91 -3.79 14.31
N SER A 260 -20.20 -3.51 13.21
CA SER A 260 -18.81 -3.93 12.96
C SER A 260 -18.20 -3.12 11.83
N THR A 261 -16.96 -3.44 11.45
CA THR A 261 -16.29 -2.85 10.27
C THR A 261 -17.04 -3.08 8.96
N GLU A 262 -17.93 -4.08 8.90
CA GLU A 262 -18.78 -4.34 7.73
C GLU A 262 -19.59 -3.11 7.30
N ARG A 263 -19.91 -2.18 8.20
CA ARG A 263 -20.58 -0.90 7.87
C ARG A 263 -19.83 -0.06 6.84
N PHE A 264 -18.52 -0.31 6.64
CA PHE A 264 -17.69 0.35 5.64
C PHE A 264 -17.68 -0.37 4.28
N ARG A 265 -18.47 -1.43 4.13
CA ARG A 265 -18.74 -2.06 2.83
C ARG A 265 -19.84 -1.28 2.12
N ILE A 266 -19.71 -1.17 0.80
CA ILE A 266 -20.68 -0.40 0.00
C ILE A 266 -21.50 -1.35 -0.85
N GLY A 267 -20.92 -1.89 -1.91
CA GLY A 267 -21.60 -2.69 -2.91
C GLY A 267 -21.03 -4.09 -3.07
N THR A 268 -21.50 -4.75 -4.10
CA THR A 268 -21.10 -6.10 -4.48
C THR A 268 -19.57 -6.17 -4.68
N PRO A 269 -18.88 -7.09 -4.01
CA PRO A 269 -17.43 -7.17 -4.10
C PRO A 269 -16.95 -7.71 -5.46
N PRO A 270 -15.77 -7.29 -5.95
CA PRO A 270 -15.15 -7.85 -7.14
C PRO A 270 -14.59 -9.25 -6.83
N VAL A 271 -15.41 -10.28 -7.02
CA VAL A 271 -15.17 -11.65 -6.54
C VAL A 271 -13.86 -12.23 -7.05
N VAL A 272 -13.57 -12.12 -8.35
CA VAL A 272 -12.34 -12.70 -8.94
C VAL A 272 -11.10 -12.12 -8.27
N GLN A 273 -11.06 -10.79 -8.10
CA GLN A 273 -9.94 -10.10 -7.44
C GLN A 273 -9.81 -10.50 -5.97
N PHE A 274 -10.94 -10.68 -5.26
CA PHE A 274 -10.90 -11.16 -3.87
C PHE A 274 -10.36 -12.57 -3.76
N LYS A 275 -10.71 -13.46 -4.67
CA LYS A 275 -10.19 -14.84 -4.69
C LYS A 275 -8.69 -14.88 -4.98
N LEU A 276 -8.22 -14.07 -5.92
CA LEU A 276 -6.79 -13.93 -6.21
C LEU A 276 -6.03 -13.34 -5.01
N LEU A 277 -6.56 -12.30 -4.39
CA LEU A 277 -5.99 -11.71 -3.19
C LEU A 277 -5.98 -12.71 -2.02
N HIS A 278 -7.06 -13.43 -1.79
CA HIS A 278 -7.11 -14.51 -0.79
C HIS A 278 -6.01 -15.56 -1.01
N PHE A 279 -5.78 -15.92 -2.28
CA PHE A 279 -4.71 -16.84 -2.65
C PHE A 279 -3.32 -16.22 -2.35
N ALA A 280 -3.10 -14.97 -2.74
CA ALA A 280 -1.85 -14.25 -2.50
C ALA A 280 -1.54 -14.09 -0.99
N MET A 281 -2.56 -13.83 -0.18
CA MET A 281 -2.40 -13.65 1.27
C MET A 281 -1.88 -14.90 2.00
N LYS A 282 -1.96 -16.09 1.42
CA LYS A 282 -1.43 -17.32 2.04
C LYS A 282 0.09 -17.28 2.27
N ILE A 283 0.84 -16.47 1.51
CA ILE A 283 2.29 -16.34 1.71
C ILE A 283 2.63 -15.76 3.08
N TRP A 284 1.76 -14.90 3.62
CA TRP A 284 1.98 -14.22 4.90
C TRP A 284 1.87 -15.17 6.11
N ASP A 285 1.28 -16.35 5.94
CA ASP A 285 1.30 -17.42 6.95
C ASP A 285 2.67 -18.13 7.04
N LEU A 286 3.52 -17.96 6.01
CA LEU A 286 4.81 -18.66 5.87
C LEU A 286 6.01 -17.80 6.27
N VAL A 287 5.84 -16.49 6.46
CA VAL A 287 6.92 -15.54 6.71
C VAL A 287 6.65 -14.70 7.95
N ASP A 288 7.70 -14.12 8.50
CA ASP A 288 7.61 -13.17 9.61
C ASP A 288 7.98 -11.76 9.11
N MET A 289 7.24 -10.75 9.55
CA MET A 289 7.49 -9.36 9.14
C MET A 289 8.83 -8.83 9.63
N SER A 290 9.36 -9.34 10.73
CA SER A 290 10.69 -9.00 11.22
C SER A 290 11.80 -9.54 10.30
N ASP A 291 11.64 -10.76 9.78
CA ASP A 291 12.55 -11.36 8.79
C ASP A 291 12.49 -10.61 7.46
N ILE A 292 11.28 -10.24 7.01
CA ILE A 292 11.07 -9.39 5.82
C ILE A 292 11.83 -8.06 5.99
N ARG A 293 11.67 -7.40 7.14
CA ARG A 293 12.33 -6.12 7.41
C ARG A 293 13.85 -6.24 7.42
N LEU A 294 14.37 -7.24 8.10
CA LEU A 294 15.82 -7.50 8.18
C LEU A 294 16.42 -7.75 6.79
N ALA A 295 15.77 -8.59 6.00
CA ALA A 295 16.20 -8.88 4.65
C ALA A 295 16.09 -7.65 3.71
N ALA A 296 14.98 -6.89 3.78
CA ALA A 296 14.81 -5.67 3.00
C ALA A 296 15.88 -4.62 3.32
N THR A 297 16.23 -4.46 4.60
CA THR A 297 17.30 -3.56 5.03
C THR A 297 18.63 -3.98 4.42
N ARG A 298 19.01 -5.27 4.56
CA ARG A 298 20.26 -5.80 4.01
C ARG A 298 20.35 -5.64 2.50
N LEU A 299 19.30 -5.98 1.77
CA LEU A 299 19.23 -5.84 0.32
C LEU A 299 19.30 -4.38 -0.13
N SER A 300 18.62 -3.48 0.59
CA SER A 300 18.66 -2.04 0.30
C SER A 300 20.04 -1.45 0.51
N GLU A 301 20.73 -1.79 1.61
CA GLU A 301 22.10 -1.33 1.86
C GLU A 301 23.06 -1.82 0.77
N LEU A 302 23.01 -3.11 0.44
CA LEU A 302 23.83 -3.68 -0.65
C LEU A 302 23.56 -2.97 -1.98
N PHE A 303 22.30 -2.74 -2.33
CA PHE A 303 21.95 -2.06 -3.57
C PHE A 303 22.46 -0.61 -3.60
N ILE A 304 22.32 0.12 -2.50
CA ILE A 304 22.84 1.48 -2.38
C ILE A 304 24.37 1.49 -2.55
N GLU A 305 25.09 0.63 -1.84
CA GLU A 305 26.55 0.55 -1.91
C GLU A 305 27.04 0.20 -3.35
N GLU A 306 26.38 -0.77 -3.99
CA GLU A 306 26.74 -1.16 -5.36
C GLU A 306 26.45 -0.06 -6.38
N VAL A 307 25.32 0.65 -6.26
CA VAL A 307 24.99 1.74 -7.18
C VAL A 307 25.93 2.94 -6.97
N GLU A 308 26.21 3.37 -5.75
CA GLU A 308 27.12 4.49 -5.48
C GLU A 308 28.54 4.21 -5.95
N ARG A 309 29.01 2.97 -5.80
CA ARG A 309 30.33 2.55 -6.27
C ARG A 309 30.43 2.54 -7.80
N ARG A 310 29.38 2.12 -8.50
CA ARG A 310 29.34 1.91 -9.95
C ARG A 310 28.89 3.14 -10.73
N CYS A 311 27.92 3.88 -10.17
CA CYS A 311 27.24 5.01 -10.80
C CYS A 311 27.26 6.25 -9.89
N PRO A 312 28.45 6.79 -9.52
CA PRO A 312 28.57 7.89 -8.54
C PRO A 312 27.96 9.22 -8.99
N ILE A 313 27.45 9.28 -10.22
CA ILE A 313 26.73 10.44 -10.77
C ILE A 313 25.26 10.47 -10.32
N LEU A 314 24.72 9.37 -9.81
CA LEU A 314 23.35 9.29 -9.33
C LEU A 314 23.30 9.72 -7.86
N ASP A 315 22.41 10.65 -7.55
CA ASP A 315 22.23 11.14 -6.19
C ASP A 315 21.25 10.26 -5.41
N LEU A 316 21.66 9.70 -4.28
CA LEU A 316 20.76 8.96 -3.40
C LEU A 316 19.72 9.92 -2.76
N VAL A 317 18.45 9.68 -3.06
CA VAL A 317 17.32 10.48 -2.53
C VAL A 317 16.69 9.82 -1.30
N SER A 318 16.73 8.49 -1.23
CA SER A 318 16.24 7.75 -0.06
C SER A 318 17.06 8.05 1.19
N PRO A 319 16.46 8.08 2.39
CA PRO A 319 17.20 8.23 3.63
C PRO A 319 18.31 7.19 3.75
N ARG A 320 19.53 7.65 4.07
CA ARG A 320 20.68 6.77 4.29
C ARG A 320 20.46 5.85 5.49
N ASN A 321 19.87 6.37 6.56
CA ASN A 321 19.54 5.57 7.72
C ASN A 321 18.37 4.64 7.41
N ALA A 322 18.64 3.34 7.49
CA ALA A 322 17.64 2.30 7.21
C ALA A 322 16.41 2.38 8.13
N SER A 323 16.53 2.92 9.36
CA SER A 323 15.38 3.08 10.26
C SER A 323 14.36 4.11 9.75
N ASN A 324 14.80 5.04 8.90
CA ASN A 324 13.97 6.10 8.33
C ASN A 324 13.56 5.81 6.88
N ARG A 325 13.81 4.58 6.39
CA ARG A 325 13.53 4.17 5.01
C ARG A 325 12.63 2.92 4.99
N GLY A 326 11.61 2.93 4.16
CA GLY A 326 10.81 1.74 3.85
C GLY A 326 11.55 0.72 2.98
N SER A 327 10.83 -0.16 2.31
CA SER A 327 11.39 -1.18 1.41
C SER A 327 11.52 -0.67 -0.04
N GLN A 328 12.17 0.49 -0.19
CA GLN A 328 12.34 1.19 -1.45
C GLN A 328 13.64 1.98 -1.42
N VAL A 329 14.35 2.00 -2.56
CA VAL A 329 15.55 2.83 -2.78
C VAL A 329 15.30 3.70 -4.01
N SER A 330 15.61 4.98 -3.89
CA SER A 330 15.41 5.97 -4.96
C SER A 330 16.67 6.80 -5.17
N PHE A 331 16.99 7.01 -6.44
CA PHE A 331 18.08 7.90 -6.88
C PHE A 331 17.51 9.00 -7.76
N ALA A 332 18.20 10.13 -7.85
CA ALA A 332 17.84 11.23 -8.75
C ALA A 332 18.82 11.33 -9.93
N SER A 333 18.27 11.70 -11.07
CA SER A 333 19.01 12.08 -12.28
C SER A 333 18.07 12.86 -13.20
N ASP A 334 18.58 13.89 -13.89
CA ASP A 334 17.78 14.62 -14.90
C ASP A 334 17.32 13.69 -16.03
N GLU A 335 18.02 12.58 -16.27
CA GLU A 335 17.73 11.58 -17.31
C GLU A 335 17.01 10.33 -16.76
N ALA A 336 16.44 10.41 -15.55
CA ALA A 336 15.87 9.28 -14.82
C ALA A 336 14.88 8.47 -15.65
N TYR A 337 14.00 9.11 -16.42
CA TYR A 337 13.01 8.43 -17.27
C TYR A 337 13.72 7.54 -18.32
N SER A 338 14.64 8.11 -19.08
CA SER A 338 15.35 7.40 -20.15
C SER A 338 16.21 6.26 -19.60
N ILE A 339 16.83 6.47 -18.44
CA ILE A 339 17.63 5.43 -17.77
C ILE A 339 16.74 4.27 -17.36
N ILE A 340 15.58 4.53 -16.76
CA ILE A 340 14.61 3.48 -16.37
C ILE A 340 14.12 2.71 -17.60
N GLN A 341 13.78 3.39 -18.70
CA GLN A 341 13.34 2.70 -19.93
C GLN A 341 14.45 1.79 -20.51
N ALA A 342 15.69 2.23 -20.49
CA ALA A 342 16.83 1.42 -20.94
C ALA A 342 17.09 0.22 -19.98
N LEU A 343 16.91 0.41 -18.67
CA LEU A 343 16.99 -0.67 -17.68
C LEU A 343 15.93 -1.73 -17.92
N ILE A 344 14.68 -1.32 -18.15
CA ILE A 344 13.56 -2.25 -18.43
C ILE A 344 13.86 -3.10 -19.66
N ASP A 345 14.33 -2.48 -20.77
CA ASP A 345 14.75 -3.22 -21.97
C ASP A 345 15.98 -4.14 -21.72
N SER A 346 16.74 -3.86 -20.66
CA SER A 346 17.91 -4.66 -20.24
C SER A 346 17.60 -5.70 -19.16
N GLY A 347 16.30 -5.91 -18.84
CA GLY A 347 15.86 -6.94 -17.91
C GLY A 347 15.86 -6.53 -16.43
N VAL A 348 16.03 -5.25 -16.10
CA VAL A 348 15.88 -4.72 -14.73
C VAL A 348 14.68 -3.78 -14.68
N ILE A 349 13.63 -4.19 -14.01
CA ILE A 349 12.36 -3.45 -13.96
C ILE A 349 12.29 -2.67 -12.66
N GLY A 350 12.51 -1.37 -12.73
CA GLY A 350 12.14 -0.36 -11.74
C GLY A 350 11.17 0.62 -12.38
N ASP A 351 10.83 1.71 -11.70
CA ASP A 351 9.96 2.72 -12.26
C ASP A 351 10.50 4.16 -12.13
N PHE A 352 9.91 5.05 -12.90
CA PHE A 352 10.20 6.48 -12.88
C PHE A 352 9.14 7.24 -12.08
N ARG A 353 9.56 8.23 -11.30
CA ARG A 353 8.65 9.21 -10.68
C ARG A 353 9.12 10.63 -10.96
N GLU A 354 8.17 11.47 -11.38
CA GLU A 354 8.42 12.89 -11.60
C GLU A 354 8.96 13.57 -10.32
N PRO A 355 9.87 14.55 -10.43
CA PRO A 355 10.37 15.07 -11.69
C PRO A 355 11.54 14.26 -12.29
N ASN A 356 12.34 13.55 -11.48
CA ASN A 356 13.64 13.02 -11.87
C ASN A 356 14.09 11.79 -11.06
N ILE A 357 13.16 10.97 -10.58
CA ILE A 357 13.44 9.86 -9.66
C ILE A 357 13.47 8.51 -10.38
N LEU A 358 14.62 7.81 -10.26
CA LEU A 358 14.71 6.36 -10.47
C LEU A 358 14.30 5.67 -9.17
N ARG A 359 13.29 4.82 -9.21
CA ARG A 359 12.73 4.19 -8.02
C ARG A 359 12.78 2.65 -8.14
N PHE A 360 13.23 2.00 -7.06
CA PHE A 360 13.43 0.56 -6.97
C PHE A 360 12.80 0.01 -5.70
N GLY A 361 11.81 -0.86 -5.85
CA GLY A 361 11.14 -1.55 -4.74
C GLY A 361 11.93 -2.80 -4.33
N ILE A 362 12.23 -2.90 -3.05
CA ILE A 362 13.01 -4.01 -2.50
C ILE A 362 12.07 -4.98 -1.78
N ALA A 363 11.72 -6.08 -2.44
CA ALA A 363 10.79 -7.08 -1.91
C ALA A 363 11.50 -8.43 -1.63
N PRO A 364 11.91 -8.69 -0.39
CA PRO A 364 12.69 -9.88 -0.01
C PRO A 364 11.98 -11.21 -0.21
N LEU A 365 10.68 -11.19 -0.48
CA LEU A 365 9.94 -12.41 -0.81
C LEU A 365 10.47 -13.09 -2.07
N TYR A 366 10.97 -12.31 -3.03
CA TYR A 366 11.44 -12.84 -4.32
C TYR A 366 12.76 -12.25 -4.80
N LEU A 367 13.39 -11.34 -4.04
CA LEU A 367 14.70 -10.76 -4.36
C LEU A 367 15.78 -11.27 -3.40
N ASP A 368 16.97 -11.46 -3.93
CA ASP A 368 18.18 -11.81 -3.17
C ASP A 368 19.38 -10.87 -3.47
N GLU A 369 20.51 -11.14 -2.85
CA GLU A 369 21.72 -10.34 -3.03
C GLU A 369 22.25 -10.37 -4.48
N ASN A 370 22.11 -11.50 -5.18
CA ASN A 370 22.55 -11.60 -6.58
C ASN A 370 21.69 -10.70 -7.49
N ASP A 371 20.39 -10.56 -7.18
CA ASP A 371 19.52 -9.63 -7.92
C ASP A 371 19.98 -8.18 -7.72
N MET A 372 20.37 -7.80 -6.52
CA MET A 372 20.86 -6.44 -6.21
C MET A 372 22.15 -6.14 -7.00
N VAL A 373 23.11 -7.06 -6.98
CA VAL A 373 24.36 -6.92 -7.72
C VAL A 373 24.10 -6.86 -9.23
N ARG A 374 23.27 -7.77 -9.76
CA ARG A 374 22.92 -7.82 -11.20
C ARG A 374 22.22 -6.52 -11.64
N ALA A 375 21.32 -5.99 -10.82
CA ALA A 375 20.63 -4.74 -11.12
C ALA A 375 21.61 -3.55 -11.18
N ALA A 376 22.53 -3.46 -10.22
CA ALA A 376 23.54 -2.40 -10.19
C ALA A 376 24.55 -2.52 -11.35
N GLU A 377 24.93 -3.75 -11.75
CA GLU A 377 25.79 -4.00 -12.93
C GLU A 377 25.10 -3.62 -14.23
N THR A 378 23.80 -3.94 -14.35
CA THR A 378 23.03 -3.54 -15.53
C THR A 378 22.88 -2.03 -15.60
N LEU A 379 22.64 -1.35 -14.47
CA LEU A 379 22.59 0.10 -14.39
C LEU A 379 23.93 0.73 -14.80
N GLU A 380 25.05 0.20 -14.30
CA GLU A 380 26.38 0.63 -14.71
C GLU A 380 26.59 0.50 -16.23
N HIS A 381 26.19 -0.62 -16.81
CA HIS A 381 26.30 -0.84 -18.25
C HIS A 381 25.46 0.17 -19.04
N VAL A 382 24.20 0.37 -18.66
CA VAL A 382 23.30 1.35 -19.30
C VAL A 382 23.89 2.76 -19.23
N MET A 383 24.49 3.14 -18.09
CA MET A 383 25.09 4.44 -17.87
C MET A 383 26.39 4.62 -18.66
N LYS A 384 27.33 3.66 -18.57
CA LYS A 384 28.64 3.74 -19.24
C LYS A 384 28.58 3.66 -20.75
N ALA A 385 27.69 2.81 -21.28
CA ALA A 385 27.48 2.67 -22.72
C ALA A 385 26.51 3.74 -23.27
N GLU A 386 25.99 4.62 -22.42
CA GLU A 386 25.04 5.68 -22.76
C GLU A 386 23.81 5.17 -23.53
N ILE A 387 23.38 3.92 -23.26
CA ILE A 387 22.24 3.26 -23.93
C ILE A 387 20.95 4.09 -23.78
N TRP A 388 20.76 4.71 -22.62
CA TRP A 388 19.62 5.56 -22.33
C TRP A 388 19.46 6.77 -23.26
N ARG A 389 20.50 7.16 -24.02
CA ARG A 389 20.46 8.24 -25.03
C ARG A 389 19.81 7.84 -26.36
N GLU A 390 19.52 6.57 -26.55
CA GLU A 390 18.85 6.14 -27.77
C GLU A 390 17.46 6.83 -27.89
N PRO A 391 17.10 7.30 -29.11
CA PRO A 391 15.84 8.07 -29.32
C PRO A 391 14.59 7.37 -28.82
N LYS A 392 14.55 6.03 -28.81
CA LYS A 392 13.40 5.24 -28.36
C LYS A 392 13.10 5.44 -26.86
N TYR A 393 14.10 5.79 -26.04
CA TYR A 393 13.95 5.99 -24.60
C TYR A 393 13.62 7.45 -24.23
N GLN A 394 13.71 8.38 -25.18
CA GLN A 394 13.39 9.78 -24.96
C GLN A 394 11.88 10.09 -25.09
N VAL A 395 11.10 9.14 -25.59
CA VAL A 395 9.66 9.30 -25.81
C VAL A 395 8.90 8.80 -24.58
N LYS A 396 8.30 9.72 -23.83
CA LYS A 396 7.50 9.36 -22.64
C LYS A 396 6.29 8.53 -23.02
N LYS A 397 6.17 7.35 -22.41
CA LYS A 397 4.99 6.48 -22.45
C LYS A 397 3.99 6.90 -21.36
N GLN A 398 2.78 6.38 -21.40
CA GLN A 398 1.75 6.67 -20.40
C GLN A 398 2.09 6.09 -19.02
N VAL A 399 2.79 4.96 -18.98
CA VAL A 399 3.28 4.29 -17.77
C VAL A 399 4.71 3.86 -18.01
N THR A 400 5.47 3.71 -16.96
CA THR A 400 6.90 3.33 -16.99
C THR A 400 7.13 2.07 -17.81
#